data_fc528e099dd9920fcfcc3f2d2fb1089e
#
_entry.id   fc528e099dd9920fcfcc3f2d2fb1089e
#
_cell.length_a   1.000
_cell.length_b   1.000
_cell.length_c   1.000
_cell.angle_alpha   90.00
_cell.angle_beta   90.00
_cell.angle_gamma   90.00
#
_symmetry.space_group_name_H-M   'P 1'
#
loop_
_entity.id
_entity.type
_entity.pdbx_description
1 polymer ?
#
loop_
_entity_poly.entity_id
_entity_poly.type
_entity_poly.pdbx_seq_one_letter_code
_entity_poly.pdbx_strand_id
1 'polypeptide(L)'
;MNARNGRNLGQRQQGAIMVLFVVGLTAMLGMVGLALDGSHGMLSKTRLQNVVDAAALSAAKTLDISDDEALAGAEALDMFSDNAGESGHTEIANYYASGDITVSVEFSSTLDPFVPGSTPADYVRVTATGLDLPGWFITVMGRNELRVAASAVAGPSPTLG
;
A
#
# COMPACT_ATOMS: atom_id res chain seq x y z
N MET A 1 -7.78 -21.53 75.86
CA MET A 1 -8.42 -22.00 74.65
C MET A 1 -8.39 -20.89 73.64
N ASN A 2 -7.34 -20.81 72.79
CA ASN A 2 -7.14 -19.76 71.80
C ASN A 2 -7.49 -20.28 70.43
N ALA A 3 -8.62 -19.86 69.88
CA ALA A 3 -9.02 -20.15 68.50
C ALA A 3 -8.22 -19.25 67.56
N ARG A 4 -7.26 -19.82 66.79
CA ARG A 4 -6.55 -19.14 65.72
C ARG A 4 -7.51 -18.94 64.51
N ASN A 5 -7.85 -17.67 64.32
CA ASN A 5 -8.58 -17.21 63.13
C ASN A 5 -7.67 -17.35 61.89
N GLY A 6 -7.78 -18.44 61.19
CA GLY A 6 -7.11 -18.65 59.91
C GLY A 6 -7.73 -17.74 58.83
N ARG A 7 -7.15 -16.57 58.59
CA ARG A 7 -7.53 -15.71 57.49
C ARG A 7 -7.19 -16.39 56.19
N ASN A 8 -8.21 -16.74 55.41
CA ASN A 8 -8.10 -17.27 54.04
C ASN A 8 -7.50 -16.18 53.12
N LEU A 9 -6.16 -16.14 53.06
CA LEU A 9 -5.41 -15.26 52.13
C LEU A 9 -5.42 -15.73 50.68
N GLY A 10 -5.91 -16.98 50.41
CA GLY A 10 -5.88 -17.59 49.07
C GLY A 10 -6.88 -17.03 48.06
N GLN A 11 -7.98 -16.41 48.49
CA GLN A 11 -9.02 -15.95 47.56
C GLN A 11 -8.69 -14.61 46.89
N ARG A 12 -7.80 -13.79 47.43
CA ARG A 12 -7.40 -12.49 46.86
C ARG A 12 -6.40 -12.64 45.70
N GLN A 13 -5.62 -13.72 45.62
CA GLN A 13 -4.64 -13.94 44.61
C GLN A 13 -5.23 -14.48 43.28
N GLN A 14 -6.32 -15.23 43.34
CA GLN A 14 -6.99 -15.77 42.12
C GLN A 14 -7.60 -14.67 41.27
N GLY A 15 -8.13 -13.60 41.85
CA GLY A 15 -8.67 -12.46 41.11
C GLY A 15 -7.59 -11.65 40.38
N ALA A 16 -6.42 -11.47 40.98
CA ALA A 16 -5.31 -10.74 40.37
C ALA A 16 -4.73 -11.47 39.15
N ILE A 17 -4.60 -12.81 39.20
CA ILE A 17 -4.13 -13.61 38.11
C ILE A 17 -5.10 -13.55 36.90
N MET A 18 -6.41 -13.57 37.18
CA MET A 18 -7.43 -13.50 36.15
C MET A 18 -7.40 -12.15 35.39
N VAL A 19 -7.22 -11.05 36.12
CA VAL A 19 -7.08 -9.71 35.55
C VAL A 19 -5.82 -9.63 34.67
N LEU A 20 -4.67 -10.11 35.13
CA LEU A 20 -3.43 -10.15 34.37
C LEU A 20 -3.56 -11.02 33.11
N PHE A 21 -4.26 -12.15 33.21
CA PHE A 21 -4.52 -13.02 32.05
C PHE A 21 -5.38 -12.31 31.01
N VAL A 22 -6.45 -11.63 31.40
CA VAL A 22 -7.33 -10.87 30.48
C VAL A 22 -6.57 -9.75 29.81
N VAL A 23 -5.78 -8.97 30.56
CA VAL A 23 -4.94 -7.90 29.99
C VAL A 23 -3.91 -8.46 29.02
N GLY A 24 -3.23 -9.54 29.39
CA GLY A 24 -2.25 -10.21 28.52
C GLY A 24 -2.88 -10.74 27.23
N LEU A 25 -4.05 -11.38 27.34
CA LEU A 25 -4.78 -11.90 26.19
C LEU A 25 -5.23 -10.76 25.24
N THR A 26 -5.76 -9.67 25.82
CA THR A 26 -6.16 -8.49 25.03
C THR A 26 -4.97 -7.87 24.30
N ALA A 27 -3.82 -7.76 24.95
CA ALA A 27 -2.60 -7.25 24.33
C ALA A 27 -2.12 -8.16 23.18
N MET A 28 -2.14 -9.49 23.38
CA MET A 28 -1.78 -10.45 22.33
C MET A 28 -2.71 -10.36 21.11
N LEU A 29 -4.02 -10.30 21.33
CA LEU A 29 -5.00 -10.14 20.25
C LEU A 29 -4.80 -8.82 19.50
N GLY A 30 -4.51 -7.73 20.22
CA GLY A 30 -4.18 -6.44 19.61
C GLY A 30 -2.93 -6.49 18.72
N MET A 31 -1.86 -7.15 19.18
CA MET A 31 -0.62 -7.33 18.39
C MET A 31 -0.87 -8.15 17.12
N VAL A 32 -1.61 -9.26 17.23
CA VAL A 32 -1.96 -10.10 16.05
C VAL A 32 -2.78 -9.29 15.05
N GLY A 33 -3.75 -8.52 15.52
CA GLY A 33 -4.58 -7.69 14.67
C GLY A 33 -3.78 -6.62 13.91
N LEU A 34 -2.87 -5.91 14.60
CA LEU A 34 -1.99 -4.94 13.95
C LEU A 34 -1.03 -5.58 12.95
N ALA A 35 -0.55 -6.81 13.22
CA ALA A 35 0.28 -7.55 12.28
C ALA A 35 -0.49 -7.92 11.01
N LEU A 36 -1.78 -8.29 11.13
CA LEU A 36 -2.65 -8.59 9.99
C LEU A 36 -2.90 -7.34 9.14
N ASP A 37 -3.26 -6.21 9.75
CA ASP A 37 -3.48 -4.95 9.02
C ASP A 37 -2.19 -4.50 8.31
N GLY A 38 -1.04 -4.60 8.99
CA GLY A 38 0.26 -4.24 8.41
C GLY A 38 0.65 -5.12 7.22
N SER A 39 0.44 -6.43 7.33
CA SER A 39 0.74 -7.37 6.23
C SER A 39 -0.18 -7.15 5.03
N HIS A 40 -1.47 -6.89 5.25
CA HIS A 40 -2.42 -6.54 4.20
C HIS A 40 -2.01 -5.25 3.48
N GLY A 41 -1.68 -4.19 4.21
CA GLY A 41 -1.22 -2.93 3.64
C GLY A 41 0.08 -3.08 2.83
N MET A 42 1.06 -3.87 3.31
CA MET A 42 2.29 -4.13 2.57
C MET A 42 2.04 -4.93 1.29
N LEU A 43 1.16 -5.93 1.34
CA LEU A 43 0.81 -6.72 0.16
C LEU A 43 0.14 -5.85 -0.90
N SER A 44 -0.85 -5.04 -0.52
CA SER A 44 -1.56 -4.15 -1.44
C SER A 44 -0.62 -3.08 -2.01
N LYS A 45 0.33 -2.56 -1.20
CA LYS A 45 1.38 -1.65 -1.70
C LYS A 45 2.27 -2.32 -2.74
N THR A 46 2.72 -3.54 -2.51
CA THR A 46 3.56 -4.27 -3.47
C THR A 46 2.80 -4.54 -4.76
N ARG A 47 1.53 -4.91 -4.68
CA ARG A 47 0.67 -5.12 -5.86
C ARG A 47 0.49 -3.83 -6.65
N LEU A 48 0.14 -2.72 -5.97
CA LEU A 48 -0.01 -1.41 -6.61
C LEU A 48 1.30 -0.96 -7.26
N GLN A 49 2.45 -1.19 -6.60
CA GLN A 49 3.76 -0.88 -7.17
C GLN A 49 4.00 -1.67 -8.46
N ASN A 50 3.70 -2.98 -8.49
CA ASN A 50 3.87 -3.81 -9.67
C ASN A 50 3.00 -3.30 -10.85
N VAL A 51 1.77 -2.88 -10.59
CA VAL A 51 0.86 -2.31 -11.60
C VAL A 51 1.42 -0.99 -12.14
N VAL A 52 1.91 -0.12 -11.26
CA VAL A 52 2.50 1.18 -11.65
C VAL A 52 3.82 1.00 -12.39
N ASP A 53 4.66 0.04 -11.99
CA ASP A 53 5.92 -0.27 -12.67
C ASP A 53 5.66 -0.77 -14.10
N ALA A 54 4.69 -1.66 -14.29
CA ALA A 54 4.29 -2.15 -15.60
C ALA A 54 3.77 -1.02 -16.49
N ALA A 55 2.92 -0.13 -15.95
CA ALA A 55 2.39 1.03 -16.66
C ALA A 55 3.50 1.99 -17.10
N ALA A 56 4.44 2.31 -16.20
CA ALA A 56 5.56 3.19 -16.50
C ALA A 56 6.48 2.60 -17.58
N LEU A 57 6.76 1.30 -17.51
CA LEU A 57 7.62 0.62 -18.48
C LEU A 57 6.96 0.57 -19.87
N SER A 58 5.65 0.28 -19.95
CA SER A 58 4.91 0.28 -21.22
C SER A 58 4.89 1.67 -21.85
N ALA A 59 4.59 2.70 -21.03
CA ALA A 59 4.61 4.09 -21.48
C ALA A 59 5.99 4.53 -21.98
N ALA A 60 7.06 4.22 -21.26
CA ALA A 60 8.43 4.56 -21.66
C ALA A 60 8.83 3.89 -22.98
N LYS A 61 8.44 2.63 -23.17
CA LYS A 61 8.66 1.91 -24.44
C LYS A 61 7.88 2.55 -25.59
N THR A 62 6.64 2.94 -25.36
CA THR A 62 5.81 3.62 -26.38
C THR A 62 6.39 4.98 -26.72
N LEU A 63 6.86 5.74 -25.73
CA LEU A 63 7.53 7.02 -25.93
C LEU A 63 8.81 6.87 -26.78
N ASP A 64 9.66 5.89 -26.46
CA ASP A 64 10.91 5.62 -27.18
C ASP A 64 10.69 5.26 -28.67
N ILE A 65 9.56 4.63 -28.99
CA ILE A 65 9.23 4.22 -30.37
C ILE A 65 8.53 5.33 -31.16
N SER A 66 7.65 6.10 -30.50
CA SER A 66 6.72 7.01 -31.17
C SER A 66 7.09 8.49 -31.07
N ASP A 67 7.92 8.88 -30.10
CA ASP A 67 8.17 10.27 -29.68
C ASP A 67 6.87 11.04 -29.36
N ASP A 68 5.78 10.31 -28.99
CA ASP A 68 4.45 10.87 -28.74
C ASP A 68 4.05 10.65 -27.27
N GLU A 69 4.11 11.74 -26.48
CA GLU A 69 3.73 11.75 -25.07
C GLU A 69 2.24 11.41 -24.86
N ALA A 70 1.36 11.82 -25.79
CA ALA A 70 -0.07 11.56 -25.66
C ALA A 70 -0.37 10.05 -25.85
N LEU A 71 0.28 9.42 -26.81
CA LEU A 71 0.17 7.98 -27.05
C LEU A 71 0.78 7.19 -25.88
N ALA A 72 1.94 7.59 -25.40
CA ALA A 72 2.58 6.96 -24.25
C ALA A 72 1.75 7.10 -22.96
N GLY A 73 1.11 8.25 -22.77
CA GLY A 73 0.21 8.48 -21.64
C GLY A 73 -1.05 7.60 -21.70
N ALA A 74 -1.65 7.45 -22.86
CA ALA A 74 -2.78 6.53 -23.07
C ALA A 74 -2.39 5.08 -22.79
N GLU A 75 -1.24 4.64 -23.30
CA GLU A 75 -0.71 3.29 -23.06
C GLU A 75 -0.44 3.02 -21.56
N ALA A 76 0.05 4.04 -20.83
CA ALA A 76 0.21 3.91 -19.37
C ALA A 76 -1.10 3.59 -18.67
N LEU A 77 -2.18 4.29 -19.02
CA LEU A 77 -3.50 4.11 -18.40
C LEU A 77 -4.13 2.77 -18.79
N ASP A 78 -3.99 2.35 -20.06
CA ASP A 78 -4.47 1.06 -20.52
C ASP A 78 -3.73 -0.09 -19.81
N MET A 79 -2.41 -0.02 -19.75
CA MET A 79 -1.59 -1.01 -19.04
C MET A 79 -1.89 -1.05 -17.55
N PHE A 80 -2.12 0.12 -16.92
CA PHE A 80 -2.54 0.18 -15.51
C PHE A 80 -3.87 -0.55 -15.32
N SER A 81 -4.87 -0.26 -16.17
CA SER A 81 -6.19 -0.88 -16.11
C SER A 81 -6.12 -2.40 -16.28
N ASP A 82 -5.37 -2.88 -17.26
CA ASP A 82 -5.23 -4.30 -17.55
C ASP A 82 -4.57 -5.04 -16.38
N ASN A 83 -3.46 -4.52 -15.86
CA ASN A 83 -2.78 -5.14 -14.71
C ASN A 83 -3.59 -5.04 -13.41
N ALA A 84 -4.35 -3.95 -13.21
CA ALA A 84 -5.28 -3.84 -12.09
C ALA A 84 -6.39 -4.90 -12.14
N GLY A 85 -6.80 -5.29 -13.36
CA GLY A 85 -7.82 -6.32 -13.61
C GLY A 85 -7.34 -7.76 -13.40
N GLU A 86 -6.04 -7.99 -13.27
CA GLU A 86 -5.47 -9.33 -13.08
C GLU A 86 -5.92 -10.01 -11.79
N SER A 87 -5.91 -11.37 -11.83
CA SER A 87 -6.27 -12.17 -10.66
C SER A 87 -5.33 -11.88 -9.48
N GLY A 88 -5.94 -11.55 -8.34
CA GLY A 88 -5.20 -11.15 -7.12
C GLY A 88 -5.06 -9.64 -6.91
N HIS A 89 -5.50 -8.81 -7.86
CA HIS A 89 -5.53 -7.34 -7.76
C HIS A 89 -6.94 -6.77 -7.58
N THR A 90 -7.91 -7.58 -7.19
CA THR A 90 -9.35 -7.23 -7.13
C THR A 90 -9.63 -5.93 -6.35
N GLU A 91 -8.88 -5.65 -5.28
CA GLU A 91 -9.00 -4.39 -4.55
C GLU A 91 -8.63 -3.20 -5.43
N ILE A 92 -7.46 -3.27 -6.10
CA ILE A 92 -6.98 -2.20 -6.98
C ILE A 92 -7.99 -1.96 -8.11
N ALA A 93 -8.50 -3.05 -8.74
CA ALA A 93 -9.51 -2.96 -9.77
C ALA A 93 -10.78 -2.24 -9.29
N ASN A 94 -11.28 -2.60 -8.11
CA ASN A 94 -12.50 -2.01 -7.55
C ASN A 94 -12.32 -0.53 -7.23
N TYR A 95 -11.22 -0.14 -6.58
CA TYR A 95 -10.92 1.26 -6.26
C TYR A 95 -10.63 2.10 -7.50
N TYR A 96 -10.04 1.51 -8.54
CA TYR A 96 -9.83 2.18 -9.82
C TYR A 96 -11.15 2.38 -10.58
N ALA A 97 -12.00 1.37 -10.62
CA ALA A 97 -13.31 1.43 -11.27
C ALA A 97 -14.29 2.39 -10.57
N SER A 98 -14.19 2.55 -9.24
CA SER A 98 -14.97 3.54 -8.47
C SER A 98 -14.47 4.98 -8.65
N GLY A 99 -13.25 5.18 -9.18
CA GLY A 99 -12.63 6.49 -9.34
C GLY A 99 -11.91 6.98 -8.08
N ASP A 100 -11.76 6.13 -7.07
CA ASP A 100 -11.03 6.46 -5.83
C ASP A 100 -9.52 6.50 -6.08
N ILE A 101 -9.00 5.57 -6.92
CA ILE A 101 -7.61 5.63 -7.37
C ILE A 101 -7.46 6.65 -8.50
N THR A 102 -6.58 7.62 -8.29
CA THR A 102 -6.14 8.56 -9.32
C THR A 102 -4.78 8.14 -9.84
N VAL A 103 -4.66 7.99 -11.15
CA VAL A 103 -3.40 7.71 -11.85
C VAL A 103 -2.96 8.97 -12.59
N SER A 104 -1.75 9.44 -12.32
CA SER A 104 -1.13 10.55 -13.03
C SER A 104 0.08 10.06 -13.83
N VAL A 105 0.22 10.56 -15.05
CA VAL A 105 1.35 10.28 -15.93
C VAL A 105 2.05 11.60 -16.23
N GLU A 106 3.34 11.65 -16.00
CA GLU A 106 4.16 12.85 -16.19
C GLU A 106 5.40 12.50 -17.01
N PHE A 107 5.86 13.44 -17.83
CA PHE A 107 6.99 13.27 -18.72
C PHE A 107 8.12 14.23 -18.36
N SER A 108 9.38 13.81 -18.57
CA SER A 108 10.57 14.61 -18.27
C SER A 108 11.72 14.27 -19.19
N SER A 109 12.53 15.27 -19.52
CA SER A 109 13.81 15.09 -20.22
C SER A 109 14.95 14.64 -19.30
N THR A 110 14.74 14.67 -17.98
CA THR A 110 15.77 14.34 -16.98
C THR A 110 15.22 13.39 -15.91
N LEU A 111 16.06 12.46 -15.46
CA LEU A 111 15.69 11.50 -14.43
C LEU A 111 15.86 12.12 -13.01
N ASP A 112 16.97 12.80 -12.76
CA ASP A 112 17.31 13.37 -11.46
C ASP A 112 17.97 14.75 -11.63
N PRO A 113 17.28 15.86 -11.25
CA PRO A 113 15.89 15.87 -10.79
C PRO A 113 14.89 15.59 -11.93
N PHE A 114 13.79 14.89 -11.61
CA PHE A 114 12.68 14.73 -12.54
C PHE A 114 11.90 16.05 -12.65
N VAL A 115 11.89 16.65 -13.84
CA VAL A 115 11.25 17.96 -14.10
C VAL A 115 10.05 17.74 -15.02
N PRO A 116 8.81 17.71 -14.48
CA PRO A 116 7.61 17.48 -15.28
C PRO A 116 7.45 18.52 -16.40
N GLY A 117 7.09 18.06 -17.61
CA GLY A 117 6.84 18.91 -18.77
C GLY A 117 8.10 19.42 -19.48
N SER A 118 9.30 18.94 -19.11
CA SER A 118 10.52 19.27 -19.84
C SER A 118 10.61 18.43 -21.13
N THR A 119 11.00 19.07 -22.25
CA THR A 119 11.01 18.46 -23.58
C THR A 119 12.39 18.55 -24.24
N PRO A 120 12.77 17.60 -25.14
CA PRO A 120 12.04 16.37 -25.44
C PRO A 120 11.99 15.42 -24.23
N ALA A 121 10.91 14.65 -24.09
CA ALA A 121 10.76 13.75 -22.96
C ALA A 121 11.47 12.41 -23.23
N ASP A 122 12.30 11.98 -22.26
CA ASP A 122 12.98 10.70 -22.27
C ASP A 122 12.45 9.77 -21.17
N TYR A 123 11.84 10.35 -20.13
CA TYR A 123 11.40 9.61 -18.94
C TYR A 123 9.91 9.81 -18.69
N VAL A 124 9.26 8.75 -18.24
CA VAL A 124 7.85 8.74 -17.83
C VAL A 124 7.74 8.41 -16.37
N ARG A 125 6.99 9.19 -15.61
CA ARG A 125 6.62 8.89 -14.23
C ARG A 125 5.14 8.61 -14.16
N VAL A 126 4.78 7.41 -13.65
CA VAL A 126 3.41 7.03 -13.32
C VAL A 126 3.26 7.03 -11.81
N THR A 127 2.21 7.68 -11.32
CA THR A 127 1.90 7.74 -9.89
C THR A 127 0.44 7.38 -9.67
N ALA A 128 0.17 6.42 -8.78
CA ALA A 128 -1.17 6.03 -8.35
C ALA A 128 -1.37 6.36 -6.88
N THR A 129 -2.46 7.05 -6.56
CA THR A 129 -2.85 7.48 -5.21
C THR A 129 -4.32 7.20 -4.97
N GLY A 130 -4.75 7.15 -3.69
CA GLY A 130 -6.16 6.98 -3.33
C GLY A 130 -6.57 5.53 -3.08
N LEU A 131 -5.63 4.59 -2.96
CA LEU A 131 -5.94 3.26 -2.46
C LEU A 131 -6.02 3.31 -0.93
N ASP A 132 -7.21 3.60 -0.41
CA ASP A 132 -7.49 3.73 1.02
C ASP A 132 -8.13 2.44 1.54
N LEU A 133 -7.30 1.57 2.14
CA LEU A 133 -7.72 0.24 2.61
C LEU A 133 -8.36 0.33 4.00
N PRO A 134 -9.51 -0.34 4.22
CA PRO A 134 -10.10 -0.39 5.54
C PRO A 134 -9.18 -1.14 6.52
N GLY A 135 -8.88 -0.53 7.64
CA GLY A 135 -8.16 -1.18 8.73
C GLY A 135 -9.11 -1.81 9.71
N TRP A 136 -8.83 -3.03 10.18
CA TRP A 136 -9.67 -3.72 11.16
C TRP A 136 -9.24 -3.40 12.60
N PHE A 137 -7.95 -3.44 12.87
CA PHE A 137 -7.39 -3.23 14.21
C PHE A 137 -6.72 -1.86 14.37
N ILE A 138 -6.31 -1.23 13.27
CA ILE A 138 -5.73 0.11 13.30
C ILE A 138 -6.75 1.17 13.78
N THR A 139 -8.05 0.87 13.67
CA THR A 139 -9.13 1.69 14.22
C THR A 139 -9.02 1.89 15.74
N VAL A 140 -8.47 0.91 16.46
CA VAL A 140 -8.18 1.01 17.90
C VAL A 140 -7.15 2.12 18.19
N MET A 141 -6.28 2.41 17.21
CA MET A 141 -5.31 3.51 17.28
C MET A 141 -5.86 4.85 16.75
N GLY A 142 -7.16 4.93 16.47
CA GLY A 142 -7.82 6.14 15.98
C GLY A 142 -7.58 6.44 14.48
N ARG A 143 -7.15 5.45 13.71
CA ARG A 143 -7.04 5.54 12.25
C ARG A 143 -8.04 4.59 11.60
N ASN A 144 -8.80 5.08 10.64
CA ASN A 144 -9.84 4.29 9.98
C ASN A 144 -9.36 3.60 8.70
N GLU A 145 -8.25 4.07 8.11
CA GLU A 145 -7.78 3.68 6.78
C GLU A 145 -6.27 3.61 6.72
N LEU A 146 -5.77 2.68 5.92
CA LEU A 146 -4.38 2.58 5.49
C LEU A 146 -4.28 3.17 4.08
N ARG A 147 -3.62 4.31 3.95
CA ARG A 147 -3.39 4.96 2.65
C ARG A 147 -2.20 4.34 1.94
N VAL A 148 -2.44 3.87 0.74
CA VAL A 148 -1.43 3.26 -0.12
C VAL A 148 -1.29 4.09 -1.38
N ALA A 149 -0.04 4.38 -1.74
CA ALA A 149 0.34 5.05 -2.97
C ALA A 149 1.58 4.38 -3.56
N ALA A 150 1.73 4.45 -4.88
CA ALA A 150 2.89 3.94 -5.59
C ALA A 150 3.31 4.91 -6.69
N SER A 151 4.58 4.94 -7.01
CA SER A 151 5.13 5.73 -8.10
C SER A 151 6.31 4.99 -8.74
N ALA A 152 6.40 5.06 -10.05
CA ALA A 152 7.50 4.49 -10.84
C ALA A 152 7.96 5.48 -11.89
N VAL A 153 9.25 5.46 -12.19
CA VAL A 153 9.84 6.18 -13.31
C VAL A 153 10.51 5.18 -14.25
N ALA A 154 10.22 5.28 -15.52
CA ALA A 154 10.88 4.50 -16.58
C ALA A 154 11.40 5.41 -17.67
N GLY A 155 12.41 4.95 -18.40
CA GLY A 155 13.05 5.68 -19.49
C GLY A 155 13.87 4.77 -20.36
N PRO A 156 14.60 5.32 -21.36
CA PRO A 156 15.39 4.53 -22.28
C PRO A 156 16.47 3.73 -21.54
N SER A 157 16.66 2.49 -21.97
CA SER A 157 17.79 1.69 -21.47
C SER A 157 19.08 2.24 -22.06
N PRO A 158 20.14 2.47 -21.25
CA PRO A 158 21.42 2.85 -21.82
C PRO A 158 21.89 1.75 -22.77
N THR A 159 22.12 2.11 -24.04
CA THR A 159 22.72 1.21 -25.01
C THR A 159 24.12 0.86 -24.52
N LEU A 160 24.35 -0.39 -24.18
CA LEU A 160 25.69 -0.91 -23.93
C LEU A 160 26.40 -0.90 -25.28
N GLY A 161 27.21 0.15 -25.50
CA GLY A 161 28.10 0.26 -26.66
C GLY A 161 29.33 -0.65 -26.54
#